data_de9a7151211f311f6791c535636c7295
#
_entry.id   de9a7151211f311f6791c535636c7295
#
_cell.length_a   1.000
_cell.length_b   1.000
_cell.length_c   1.000
_cell.angle_alpha   90.00
_cell.angle_beta   90.00
_cell.angle_gamma   90.00
#
_symmetry.space_group_name_H-M   'P 1'
#
loop_
_entity.id
_entity.type
_entity.pdbx_description
1 polymer ?
#
loop_
_entity_poly.entity_id
_entity_poly.type
_entity_poly.pdbx_seq_one_letter_code
_entity_poly.pdbx_strand_id
1 'polypeptide(L)'
;MDELLFKQIIYEIANSILIFLHIKKRTVPNDIDLLKFFRVLRRYQKAGIPMDKALEEYLESNHEIMKPYLKNVIAELNSGNSFSEAIIKQKIMPNFIAEMLRIGETSNMNTILDEIVYYLKQKTDIARKIKSNMFTVKVMFVGLVILIIVAIYMLGRMKKIFDSLNADLPVVTKLLLGLGDFAIYYIWLLPFIIIGLIIFFKYIIKIYKEKIDILLLKVPIYKDILKLTTHYYTCKILAILLRNGITTYKALQYTAMAIDNSKYRNELLDIAEKVNNAYTLSDAVEEVDAYYKLLDNDFIFVIRSIEQTGIAADTFDELSEDYKEQLLALLVTLPDKISTPIIGFASVIVITIYVSIYIPMITLTQSVQGIGMR
;
A
#
# COMPACT_ATOMS: atom_id res chain seq x y z
N MET A 1 -12.04 23.02 -17.30
CA MET A 1 -10.91 22.38 -16.58
C MET A 1 -11.02 20.85 -16.54
N ASP A 2 -12.20 20.29 -16.86
CA ASP A 2 -12.49 18.89 -16.53
C ASP A 2 -12.29 17.88 -17.68
N GLU A 3 -12.36 18.29 -18.93
CA GLU A 3 -12.27 17.37 -20.06
C GLU A 3 -10.83 16.87 -20.34
N LEU A 4 -9.84 17.76 -20.16
CA LEU A 4 -8.43 17.42 -20.29
C LEU A 4 -7.97 16.51 -19.14
N LEU A 5 -8.42 16.79 -17.91
CA LEU A 5 -8.16 15.96 -16.74
C LEU A 5 -8.79 14.57 -16.88
N PHE A 6 -10.02 14.50 -17.37
CA PHE A 6 -10.74 13.26 -17.63
C PHE A 6 -10.05 12.41 -18.69
N LYS A 7 -9.64 12.99 -19.83
CA LYS A 7 -8.88 12.31 -20.88
C LYS A 7 -7.53 11.77 -20.36
N GLN A 8 -6.83 12.55 -19.56
CA GLN A 8 -5.56 12.15 -18.96
C GLN A 8 -5.74 10.97 -18.00
N ILE A 9 -6.79 10.98 -17.19
CA ILE A 9 -7.11 9.90 -16.26
C ILE A 9 -7.49 8.61 -16.99
N ILE A 10 -8.32 8.70 -18.02
CA ILE A 10 -8.67 7.53 -18.87
C ILE A 10 -7.41 6.94 -19.50
N TYR A 11 -6.51 7.77 -20.00
CA TYR A 11 -5.25 7.33 -20.56
C TYR A 11 -4.37 6.61 -19.54
N GLU A 12 -4.23 7.15 -18.32
CA GLU A 12 -3.48 6.53 -17.21
C GLU A 12 -4.09 5.19 -16.76
N ILE A 13 -5.43 5.11 -16.74
CA ILE A 13 -6.14 3.88 -16.39
C ILE A 13 -5.97 2.83 -17.47
N ALA A 14 -6.16 3.19 -18.73
CA ALA A 14 -5.94 2.28 -19.85
C ALA A 14 -4.50 1.75 -19.86
N ASN A 15 -3.52 2.62 -19.63
CA ASN A 15 -2.13 2.22 -19.46
C ASN A 15 -1.92 1.28 -18.25
N SER A 16 -2.56 1.55 -17.13
CA SER A 16 -2.47 0.70 -15.93
C SER A 16 -3.07 -0.69 -16.16
N ILE A 17 -4.19 -0.77 -16.89
CA ILE A 17 -4.82 -2.04 -17.27
C ILE A 17 -3.94 -2.80 -18.26
N LEU A 18 -3.39 -2.13 -19.25
CA LEU A 18 -2.48 -2.75 -20.24
C LEU A 18 -1.18 -3.25 -19.59
N ILE A 19 -0.66 -2.53 -18.58
CA ILE A 19 0.50 -2.97 -17.80
C ILE A 19 0.12 -4.18 -16.92
N PHE A 20 -1.06 -4.15 -16.28
CA PHE A 20 -1.56 -5.27 -15.47
C PHE A 20 -1.76 -6.55 -16.31
N LEU A 21 -2.23 -6.41 -17.54
CA LEU A 21 -2.39 -7.52 -18.50
C LEU A 21 -1.07 -7.92 -19.18
N HIS A 22 0.09 -7.38 -18.77
CA HIS A 22 1.41 -7.61 -19.43
C HIS A 22 1.48 -7.20 -20.89
N ILE A 23 0.54 -6.40 -21.39
CA ILE A 23 0.50 -5.93 -22.78
C ILE A 23 1.41 -4.70 -22.97
N LYS A 24 1.63 -3.90 -21.91
CA LYS A 24 2.49 -2.72 -21.93
C LYS A 24 3.54 -2.79 -20.82
N LYS A 25 4.82 -2.63 -21.19
CA LYS A 25 5.91 -2.57 -20.21
C LYS A 25 5.81 -1.29 -19.38
N ARG A 26 6.09 -1.40 -18.07
CA ARG A 26 6.19 -0.26 -17.18
C ARG A 26 7.36 0.65 -17.60
N THR A 27 7.13 1.94 -17.62
CA THR A 27 8.14 2.94 -18.03
C THR A 27 8.82 3.64 -16.86
N VAL A 28 8.16 3.76 -15.68
CA VAL A 28 8.69 4.46 -14.51
C VAL A 28 9.31 3.46 -13.53
N PRO A 29 10.55 3.71 -13.04
CA PRO A 29 11.20 2.90 -12.02
C PRO A 29 10.40 2.87 -10.72
N ASN A 30 10.44 1.75 -10.00
CA ASN A 30 9.90 1.62 -8.66
C ASN A 30 11.01 1.37 -7.63
N ASP A 31 10.65 1.26 -6.35
CA ASP A 31 11.61 1.03 -5.26
C ASP A 31 12.46 -0.24 -5.47
N ILE A 32 11.93 -1.27 -6.15
CA ILE A 32 12.70 -2.51 -6.45
C ILE A 32 13.77 -2.23 -7.52
N ASP A 33 13.46 -1.40 -8.51
CA ASP A 33 14.43 -1.04 -9.55
C ASP A 33 15.51 -0.13 -8.99
N LEU A 34 15.11 0.84 -8.14
CA LEU A 34 16.04 1.69 -7.39
C LEU A 34 16.95 0.85 -6.48
N LEU A 35 16.39 -0.12 -5.76
CA LEU A 35 17.17 -1.03 -4.91
C LEU A 35 18.21 -1.81 -5.73
N LYS A 36 17.84 -2.33 -6.89
CA LYS A 36 18.78 -3.03 -7.79
C LYS A 36 19.87 -2.11 -8.28
N PHE A 37 19.49 -0.92 -8.70
CA PHE A 37 20.42 0.11 -9.16
C PHE A 37 21.44 0.48 -8.07
N PHE A 38 20.99 0.88 -6.90
CA PHE A 38 21.89 1.27 -5.82
C PHE A 38 22.73 0.12 -5.27
N ARG A 39 22.25 -1.13 -5.31
CA ARG A 39 23.07 -2.32 -5.00
C ARG A 39 24.23 -2.49 -5.96
N VAL A 40 24.02 -2.24 -7.23
CA VAL A 40 25.09 -2.33 -8.24
C VAL A 40 26.07 -1.17 -8.00
N LEU A 41 25.61 0.07 -7.92
CA LEU A 41 26.47 1.22 -7.62
C LEU A 41 27.34 1.01 -6.38
N ARG A 42 26.72 0.51 -5.29
CA ARG A 42 27.45 0.19 -4.07
C ARG A 42 28.57 -0.82 -4.27
N ARG A 43 28.35 -1.86 -5.09
CA ARG A 43 29.39 -2.86 -5.40
C ARG A 43 30.55 -2.24 -6.16
N TYR A 44 30.26 -1.42 -7.16
CA TYR A 44 31.27 -0.74 -7.95
C TYR A 44 32.09 0.24 -7.11
N GLN A 45 31.41 1.04 -6.28
CA GLN A 45 32.09 1.98 -5.38
C GLN A 45 32.97 1.25 -4.35
N LYS A 46 32.52 0.13 -3.77
CA LYS A 46 33.34 -0.71 -2.87
C LYS A 46 34.55 -1.36 -3.58
N ALA A 47 34.46 -1.56 -4.89
CA ALA A 47 35.57 -2.04 -5.72
C ALA A 47 36.50 -0.89 -6.18
N GLY A 48 36.23 0.36 -5.77
CA GLY A 48 37.01 1.52 -6.18
C GLY A 48 36.77 1.98 -7.62
N ILE A 49 35.70 1.53 -8.26
CA ILE A 49 35.35 1.93 -9.62
C ILE A 49 34.66 3.30 -9.58
N PRO A 50 35.11 4.28 -10.39
CA PRO A 50 34.47 5.59 -10.48
C PRO A 50 33.00 5.52 -10.87
N MET A 51 32.21 6.52 -10.40
CA MET A 51 30.75 6.52 -10.56
C MET A 51 30.31 6.57 -12.02
N ASP A 52 30.99 7.32 -12.87
CA ASP A 52 30.75 7.44 -14.31
C ASP A 52 30.86 6.06 -15.00
N LYS A 53 31.93 5.32 -14.73
CA LYS A 53 32.13 3.95 -15.25
C LYS A 53 31.10 2.98 -14.71
N ALA A 54 30.74 3.08 -13.42
CA ALA A 54 29.72 2.24 -12.83
C ALA A 54 28.34 2.43 -13.50
N LEU A 55 28.02 3.67 -13.89
CA LEU A 55 26.81 3.99 -14.62
C LEU A 55 26.81 3.48 -16.07
N GLU A 56 27.93 3.60 -16.77
CA GLU A 56 28.11 3.08 -18.12
C GLU A 56 27.92 1.57 -18.17
N GLU A 57 28.61 0.83 -17.28
CA GLU A 57 28.46 -0.63 -17.20
C GLU A 57 27.03 -1.06 -16.79
N TYR A 58 26.38 -0.29 -15.91
CA TYR A 58 24.97 -0.54 -15.59
C TYR A 58 24.06 -0.38 -16.83
N LEU A 59 24.34 0.58 -17.72
CA LEU A 59 23.60 0.76 -18.98
C LEU A 59 23.73 -0.41 -19.93
N GLU A 60 24.88 -1.08 -19.98
CA GLU A 60 25.09 -2.26 -20.81
C GLU A 60 24.33 -3.47 -20.30
N SER A 61 24.03 -3.50 -19.00
CA SER A 61 23.22 -4.55 -18.40
C SER A 61 21.73 -4.43 -18.81
N ASN A 62 20.98 -5.56 -18.77
CA ASN A 62 19.60 -5.66 -19.27
C ASN A 62 18.53 -4.94 -18.41
N HIS A 63 18.81 -3.76 -17.86
CA HIS A 63 17.88 -2.99 -17.03
C HIS A 63 17.10 -1.94 -17.83
N GLU A 64 16.24 -2.36 -18.74
CA GLU A 64 15.53 -1.50 -19.72
C GLU A 64 14.81 -0.29 -19.09
N ILE A 65 14.24 -0.43 -17.87
CA ILE A 65 13.44 0.62 -17.23
C ILE A 65 14.29 1.81 -16.80
N MET A 66 15.52 1.57 -16.32
CA MET A 66 16.41 2.63 -15.83
C MET A 66 17.20 3.30 -16.98
N LYS A 67 17.39 2.62 -18.11
CA LYS A 67 18.22 3.09 -19.23
C LYS A 67 17.93 4.53 -19.69
N PRO A 68 16.67 4.94 -19.97
CA PRO A 68 16.41 6.29 -20.48
C PRO A 68 16.81 7.38 -19.46
N TYR A 69 16.60 7.11 -18.16
CA TYR A 69 16.94 8.05 -17.10
C TYR A 69 18.46 8.14 -16.90
N LEU A 70 19.16 7.00 -16.94
CA LEU A 70 20.62 6.97 -16.75
C LEU A 70 21.38 7.58 -17.91
N LYS A 71 20.87 7.47 -19.15
CA LYS A 71 21.44 8.21 -20.28
C LYS A 71 21.43 9.72 -20.05
N ASN A 72 20.31 10.22 -19.50
CA ASN A 72 20.22 11.64 -19.16
C ASN A 72 21.16 12.00 -18.00
N VAL A 73 21.27 11.13 -16.97
CA VAL A 73 22.22 11.33 -15.86
C VAL A 73 23.66 11.42 -16.37
N ILE A 74 24.09 10.51 -17.24
CA ILE A 74 25.44 10.54 -17.82
C ILE A 74 25.65 11.81 -18.67
N ALA A 75 24.67 12.24 -19.44
CA ALA A 75 24.75 13.48 -20.20
C ALA A 75 24.95 14.70 -19.30
N GLU A 76 24.23 14.74 -18.16
CA GLU A 76 24.39 15.80 -17.14
C GLU A 76 25.76 15.77 -16.47
N LEU A 77 26.28 14.57 -16.13
CA LEU A 77 27.64 14.40 -15.59
C LEU A 77 28.69 14.89 -16.58
N ASN A 78 28.56 14.56 -17.87
CA ASN A 78 29.47 15.02 -18.94
C ASN A 78 29.39 16.55 -19.14
N SER A 79 28.28 17.17 -18.72
CA SER A 79 28.12 18.65 -18.71
C SER A 79 28.70 19.32 -17.46
N GLY A 80 29.28 18.55 -16.54
CA GLY A 80 29.94 19.05 -15.32
C GLY A 80 29.03 19.16 -14.11
N ASN A 81 27.77 18.68 -14.19
CA ASN A 81 26.88 18.61 -13.02
C ASN A 81 27.30 17.48 -12.10
N SER A 82 26.98 17.59 -10.80
CA SER A 82 27.19 16.51 -9.85
C SER A 82 26.23 15.34 -10.06
N PHE A 83 26.54 14.15 -9.55
CA PHE A 83 25.69 12.95 -9.68
C PHE A 83 24.35 13.16 -8.96
N SER A 84 24.36 13.79 -7.78
CA SER A 84 23.15 14.12 -7.03
C SER A 84 22.24 15.07 -7.79
N GLU A 85 22.79 16.13 -8.41
CA GLU A 85 22.03 17.09 -9.22
C GLU A 85 21.45 16.43 -10.49
N ALA A 86 22.27 15.62 -11.17
CA ALA A 86 21.85 14.88 -12.36
C ALA A 86 20.66 13.95 -12.05
N ILE A 87 20.68 13.28 -10.91
CA ILE A 87 19.60 12.37 -10.48
C ILE A 87 18.34 13.14 -10.05
N ILE A 88 18.48 14.25 -9.32
CA ILE A 88 17.33 15.10 -8.92
C ILE A 88 16.51 15.52 -10.14
N LYS A 89 17.17 15.93 -11.21
CA LYS A 89 16.51 16.33 -12.46
C LYS A 89 15.63 15.24 -13.07
N GLN A 90 15.93 13.96 -12.83
CA GLN A 90 15.16 12.84 -13.38
C GLN A 90 13.86 12.57 -12.61
N LYS A 91 13.70 13.06 -11.39
CA LYS A 91 12.50 12.88 -10.52
C LYS A 91 12.07 11.42 -10.35
N ILE A 92 13.01 10.49 -10.33
CA ILE A 92 12.76 9.04 -10.23
C ILE A 92 12.83 8.50 -8.80
N MET A 93 13.27 9.31 -7.86
CA MET A 93 13.42 8.93 -6.45
C MET A 93 12.99 10.06 -5.50
N PRO A 94 12.73 9.75 -4.22
CA PRO A 94 12.45 10.75 -3.21
C PRO A 94 13.62 11.73 -3.02
N ASN A 95 13.31 13.00 -2.75
CA ASN A 95 14.31 14.06 -2.62
C ASN A 95 15.34 13.80 -1.51
N PHE A 96 14.97 13.11 -0.42
CA PHE A 96 15.92 12.80 0.64
C PHE A 96 17.04 11.85 0.18
N ILE A 97 16.77 10.90 -0.73
CA ILE A 97 17.81 10.02 -1.31
C ILE A 97 18.80 10.85 -2.13
N ALA A 98 18.30 11.80 -2.90
CA ALA A 98 19.14 12.69 -3.67
C ALA A 98 20.01 13.58 -2.76
N GLU A 99 19.45 14.06 -1.65
CA GLU A 99 20.21 14.81 -0.64
C GLU A 99 21.29 13.93 0.05
N MET A 100 20.96 12.68 0.35
CA MET A 100 21.95 11.72 0.84
C MET A 100 23.10 11.56 -0.15
N LEU A 101 22.81 11.42 -1.44
CA LEU A 101 23.86 11.34 -2.48
C LEU A 101 24.73 12.59 -2.50
N ARG A 102 24.14 13.79 -2.35
CA ARG A 102 24.87 15.05 -2.27
C ARG A 102 25.84 15.09 -1.09
N ILE A 103 25.42 14.56 0.05
CA ILE A 103 26.32 14.41 1.22
C ILE A 103 27.42 13.41 0.91
N GLY A 104 27.09 12.27 0.26
CA GLY A 104 28.03 11.25 -0.12
C GLY A 104 29.15 11.75 -1.04
N GLU A 105 28.83 12.69 -1.94
CA GLU A 105 29.81 13.35 -2.83
C GLU A 105 30.84 14.19 -2.06
N THR A 106 30.42 14.77 -0.93
CA THR A 106 31.31 15.63 -0.11
C THR A 106 31.95 14.90 1.08
N SER A 107 31.48 13.70 1.42
CA SER A 107 31.95 12.94 2.57
C SER A 107 32.40 11.51 2.19
N ASN A 108 31.55 10.52 2.37
CA ASN A 108 31.84 9.11 2.08
C ASN A 108 30.66 8.46 1.33
N MET A 109 30.82 8.35 0.01
CA MET A 109 29.81 7.75 -0.86
C MET A 109 29.50 6.29 -0.49
N ASN A 110 30.47 5.51 -0.04
CA ASN A 110 30.25 4.11 0.33
C ASN A 110 29.27 3.99 1.51
N THR A 111 29.44 4.80 2.55
CA THR A 111 28.55 4.82 3.71
C THR A 111 27.14 5.22 3.30
N ILE A 112 27.01 6.26 2.50
CA ILE A 112 25.70 6.74 2.01
C ILE A 112 25.02 5.68 1.14
N LEU A 113 25.72 5.02 0.24
CA LEU A 113 25.14 3.94 -0.56
C LEU A 113 24.75 2.71 0.29
N ASP A 114 25.46 2.40 1.35
CA ASP A 114 25.07 1.36 2.30
C ASP A 114 23.74 1.71 2.99
N GLU A 115 23.56 2.95 3.44
CA GLU A 115 22.33 3.43 4.07
C GLU A 115 21.14 3.47 3.09
N ILE A 116 21.33 3.98 1.87
CA ILE A 116 20.29 3.99 0.82
C ILE A 116 19.86 2.56 0.48
N VAL A 117 20.79 1.65 0.29
CA VAL A 117 20.49 0.24 -0.02
C VAL A 117 19.76 -0.42 1.15
N TYR A 118 20.17 -0.15 2.40
CA TYR A 118 19.49 -0.66 3.58
C TYR A 118 18.04 -0.15 3.64
N TYR A 119 17.82 1.16 3.52
CA TYR A 119 16.49 1.76 3.51
C TYR A 119 15.58 1.18 2.41
N LEU A 120 16.05 1.17 1.15
CA LEU A 120 15.27 0.63 0.04
C LEU A 120 14.99 -0.86 0.18
N LYS A 121 15.92 -1.63 0.77
CA LYS A 121 15.70 -3.04 1.09
C LYS A 121 14.57 -3.20 2.09
N GLN A 122 14.61 -2.48 3.20
CA GLN A 122 13.55 -2.53 4.22
C GLN A 122 12.20 -2.12 3.62
N LYS A 123 12.17 -1.03 2.85
CA LYS A 123 10.96 -0.55 2.17
C LYS A 123 10.36 -1.60 1.25
N THR A 124 11.18 -2.24 0.42
CA THR A 124 10.72 -3.28 -0.51
C THR A 124 10.28 -4.55 0.21
N ASP A 125 10.94 -4.92 1.32
CA ASP A 125 10.59 -6.12 2.09
C ASP A 125 9.26 -5.92 2.85
N ILE A 126 9.03 -4.76 3.46
CA ILE A 126 7.74 -4.40 4.07
C ILE A 126 6.62 -4.40 3.02
N ALA A 127 6.83 -3.72 1.89
CA ALA A 127 5.85 -3.68 0.80
C ALA A 127 5.52 -5.09 0.26
N ARG A 128 6.52 -5.98 0.18
CA ARG A 128 6.33 -7.38 -0.22
C ARG A 128 5.51 -8.15 0.81
N LYS A 129 5.76 -7.98 2.10
CA LYS A 129 4.99 -8.61 3.19
C LYS A 129 3.54 -8.15 3.17
N ILE A 130 3.28 -6.85 3.06
CA ILE A 130 1.92 -6.31 2.92
C ILE A 130 1.21 -6.91 1.71
N LYS A 131 1.89 -6.95 0.55
CA LYS A 131 1.32 -7.51 -0.69
C LYS A 131 1.01 -9.00 -0.56
N SER A 132 1.89 -9.77 0.08
CA SER A 132 1.70 -11.21 0.31
C SER A 132 0.48 -11.48 1.19
N ASN A 133 0.34 -10.74 2.29
CA ASN A 133 -0.79 -10.89 3.21
C ASN A 133 -2.12 -10.46 2.55
N MET A 134 -2.09 -9.40 1.76
CA MET A 134 -3.25 -8.98 0.96
C MET A 134 -3.62 -9.99 -0.14
N PHE A 135 -2.67 -10.77 -0.64
CA PHE A 135 -2.97 -11.85 -1.59
C PHE A 135 -3.80 -12.96 -0.93
N THR A 136 -3.44 -13.38 0.29
CA THR A 136 -4.22 -14.35 1.06
C THR A 136 -5.67 -13.90 1.24
N VAL A 137 -5.88 -12.65 1.66
CA VAL A 137 -7.21 -12.05 1.80
C VAL A 137 -7.99 -12.06 0.49
N LYS A 138 -7.34 -11.75 -0.64
CA LYS A 138 -7.97 -11.78 -1.97
C LYS A 138 -8.41 -13.20 -2.35
N VAL A 139 -7.59 -14.20 -2.10
CA VAL A 139 -7.94 -15.62 -2.37
C VAL A 139 -9.15 -16.05 -1.55
N MET A 140 -9.21 -15.66 -0.26
CA MET A 140 -10.37 -15.95 0.59
C MET A 140 -11.65 -15.28 0.08
N PHE A 141 -11.54 -14.03 -0.37
CA PHE A 141 -12.69 -13.30 -0.93
C PHE A 141 -13.20 -13.93 -2.23
N VAL A 142 -12.28 -14.37 -3.11
CA VAL A 142 -12.64 -15.14 -4.32
C VAL A 142 -13.33 -16.45 -3.96
N GLY A 143 -12.82 -17.17 -2.95
CA GLY A 143 -13.46 -18.38 -2.43
C GLY A 143 -14.88 -18.13 -1.93
N LEU A 144 -15.11 -17.02 -1.21
CA LEU A 144 -16.43 -16.61 -0.76
C LEU A 144 -17.39 -16.34 -1.95
N VAL A 145 -16.92 -15.65 -2.98
CA VAL A 145 -17.73 -15.38 -4.19
C VAL A 145 -18.08 -16.70 -4.90
N ILE A 146 -17.14 -17.62 -5.03
CA ILE A 146 -17.40 -18.95 -5.61
C ILE A 146 -18.46 -19.70 -4.80
N LEU A 147 -18.35 -19.66 -3.46
CA LEU A 147 -19.33 -20.28 -2.56
C LEU A 147 -20.74 -19.72 -2.77
N ILE A 148 -20.88 -18.40 -2.92
CA ILE A 148 -22.17 -17.75 -3.22
C ILE A 148 -22.72 -18.22 -4.57
N ILE A 149 -21.89 -18.32 -5.60
CA ILE A 149 -22.31 -18.79 -6.94
C ILE A 149 -22.81 -20.24 -6.87
N VAL A 150 -22.08 -21.11 -6.17
CA VAL A 150 -22.47 -22.51 -5.96
C VAL A 150 -23.80 -22.60 -5.19
N ALA A 151 -23.97 -21.75 -4.17
CA ALA A 151 -25.20 -21.63 -3.40
C ALA A 151 -26.42 -21.34 -4.30
N ILE A 152 -26.30 -20.28 -5.11
CA ILE A 152 -27.37 -19.85 -6.04
C ILE A 152 -27.70 -20.98 -7.04
N TYR A 153 -26.68 -21.65 -7.58
CA TYR A 153 -26.87 -22.76 -8.51
C TYR A 153 -27.61 -23.94 -7.87
N MET A 154 -27.24 -24.32 -6.65
CA MET A 154 -27.90 -25.41 -5.91
C MET A 154 -29.36 -25.07 -5.58
N LEU A 155 -29.62 -23.86 -5.12
CA LEU A 155 -30.99 -23.39 -4.83
C LEU A 155 -31.87 -23.38 -6.09
N GLY A 156 -31.33 -22.99 -7.23
CA GLY A 156 -32.06 -23.03 -8.51
C GLY A 156 -32.45 -24.44 -8.95
N ARG A 157 -31.62 -25.45 -8.66
CA ARG A 157 -31.97 -26.86 -8.87
C ARG A 157 -33.10 -27.32 -7.94
N MET A 158 -33.04 -26.94 -6.68
CA MET A 158 -34.08 -27.25 -5.70
C MET A 158 -35.44 -26.66 -6.13
N LYS A 159 -35.48 -25.42 -6.62
CA LYS A 159 -36.70 -24.79 -7.18
C LYS A 159 -37.35 -25.69 -8.19
N LYS A 160 -36.64 -26.21 -9.20
CA LYS A 160 -37.18 -27.10 -10.24
C LYS A 160 -37.79 -28.37 -9.68
N ILE A 161 -37.20 -28.95 -8.62
CA ILE A 161 -37.72 -30.16 -7.95
C ILE A 161 -39.03 -29.82 -7.24
N PHE A 162 -39.11 -28.70 -6.54
CA PHE A 162 -40.33 -28.27 -5.83
C PHE A 162 -41.46 -27.92 -6.78
N ASP A 163 -41.16 -27.21 -7.88
CA ASP A 163 -42.12 -26.89 -8.92
C ASP A 163 -42.69 -28.17 -9.57
N SER A 164 -41.85 -29.21 -9.77
CA SER A 164 -42.29 -30.51 -10.31
C SER A 164 -43.21 -31.32 -9.37
N LEU A 165 -43.10 -31.05 -8.07
CA LEU A 165 -43.88 -31.70 -7.01
C LEU A 165 -45.07 -30.89 -6.53
N ASN A 166 -45.35 -29.73 -7.15
CA ASN A 166 -46.38 -28.76 -6.74
C ASN A 166 -46.31 -28.40 -5.23
N ALA A 167 -45.11 -28.38 -4.67
CA ALA A 167 -44.89 -28.12 -3.26
C ALA A 167 -44.41 -26.66 -3.01
N ASP A 168 -44.98 -26.03 -1.99
CA ASP A 168 -44.64 -24.67 -1.63
C ASP A 168 -43.23 -24.57 -1.04
N LEU A 169 -42.44 -23.63 -1.59
CA LEU A 169 -41.08 -23.33 -1.08
C LEU A 169 -41.18 -22.49 0.20
N PRO A 170 -40.32 -22.77 1.20
CA PRO A 170 -40.17 -21.91 2.37
C PRO A 170 -39.85 -20.46 2.01
N VAL A 171 -40.31 -19.51 2.82
CA VAL A 171 -40.14 -18.06 2.55
C VAL A 171 -38.69 -17.67 2.36
N VAL A 172 -37.78 -18.21 3.18
CA VAL A 172 -36.34 -17.96 3.10
C VAL A 172 -35.78 -18.41 1.75
N THR A 173 -36.20 -19.61 1.27
CA THR A 173 -35.73 -20.14 -0.02
C THR A 173 -36.32 -19.33 -1.19
N LYS A 174 -37.59 -18.87 -1.11
CA LYS A 174 -38.21 -17.97 -2.13
C LYS A 174 -37.43 -16.64 -2.24
N LEU A 175 -37.03 -16.08 -1.11
CA LEU A 175 -36.28 -14.81 -1.06
C LEU A 175 -34.88 -14.95 -1.65
N LEU A 176 -34.16 -16.03 -1.29
CA LEU A 176 -32.83 -16.34 -1.81
C LEU A 176 -32.87 -16.65 -3.34
N LEU A 177 -33.85 -17.35 -3.80
CA LEU A 177 -34.03 -17.62 -5.22
C LEU A 177 -34.33 -16.36 -6.02
N GLY A 178 -35.19 -15.44 -5.49
CA GLY A 178 -35.42 -14.15 -6.13
C GLY A 178 -34.16 -13.32 -6.29
N LEU A 179 -33.28 -13.29 -5.27
CA LEU A 179 -31.98 -12.66 -5.36
C LEU A 179 -31.07 -13.39 -6.36
N GLY A 180 -31.13 -14.72 -6.40
CA GLY A 180 -30.34 -15.55 -7.31
C GLY A 180 -30.74 -15.36 -8.79
N ASP A 181 -32.02 -15.36 -9.10
CA ASP A 181 -32.52 -15.13 -10.45
C ASP A 181 -32.11 -13.74 -10.96
N PHE A 182 -32.19 -12.71 -10.11
CA PHE A 182 -31.68 -11.38 -10.40
C PHE A 182 -30.17 -11.38 -10.65
N ALA A 183 -29.39 -12.04 -9.78
CA ALA A 183 -27.93 -12.11 -9.91
C ALA A 183 -27.50 -12.84 -11.20
N ILE A 184 -28.15 -13.94 -11.57
CA ILE A 184 -27.86 -14.69 -12.80
C ILE A 184 -28.19 -13.86 -14.04
N TYR A 185 -29.31 -13.17 -14.05
CA TYR A 185 -29.72 -12.33 -15.18
C TYR A 185 -28.71 -11.19 -15.45
N TYR A 186 -28.15 -10.60 -14.40
CA TYR A 186 -27.21 -9.48 -14.49
C TYR A 186 -25.74 -9.88 -14.42
N ILE A 187 -25.39 -11.18 -14.33
CA ILE A 187 -23.99 -11.64 -14.15
C ILE A 187 -23.04 -11.17 -15.27
N TRP A 188 -23.55 -11.04 -16.48
CA TRP A 188 -22.78 -10.55 -17.63
C TRP A 188 -22.41 -9.06 -17.53
N LEU A 189 -23.15 -8.26 -16.74
CA LEU A 189 -22.82 -6.87 -16.43
C LEU A 189 -21.72 -6.73 -15.37
N LEU A 190 -21.47 -7.77 -14.59
CA LEU A 190 -20.55 -7.76 -13.46
C LEU A 190 -19.13 -7.32 -13.85
N PRO A 191 -18.49 -7.82 -14.94
CA PRO A 191 -17.18 -7.33 -15.36
C PRO A 191 -17.19 -5.84 -15.74
N PHE A 192 -18.24 -5.34 -16.39
CA PHE A 192 -18.36 -3.92 -16.73
C PHE A 192 -18.53 -3.04 -15.50
N ILE A 193 -19.33 -3.50 -14.53
CA ILE A 193 -19.51 -2.81 -13.24
C ILE A 193 -18.18 -2.78 -12.48
N ILE A 194 -17.44 -3.89 -12.41
CA ILE A 194 -16.12 -3.95 -11.75
C ILE A 194 -15.13 -2.99 -12.41
N ILE A 195 -15.04 -3.00 -13.75
CA ILE A 195 -14.17 -2.09 -14.48
C ILE A 195 -14.60 -0.63 -14.23
N GLY A 196 -15.88 -0.33 -14.31
CA GLY A 196 -16.43 1.00 -14.02
C GLY A 196 -16.11 1.46 -12.60
N LEU A 197 -16.27 0.60 -11.60
CA LEU A 197 -15.91 0.88 -10.22
C LEU A 197 -14.40 1.12 -10.06
N ILE A 198 -13.53 0.33 -10.68
CA ILE A 198 -12.08 0.53 -10.63
C ILE A 198 -11.71 1.91 -11.21
N ILE A 199 -12.31 2.28 -12.35
CA ILE A 199 -12.09 3.58 -12.98
C ILE A 199 -12.59 4.70 -12.07
N PHE A 200 -13.79 4.58 -11.55
CA PHE A 200 -14.42 5.55 -10.67
C PHE A 200 -13.61 5.77 -9.38
N PHE A 201 -13.19 4.66 -8.72
CA PHE A 201 -12.34 4.76 -7.52
C PHE A 201 -10.98 5.41 -7.80
N LYS A 202 -10.30 5.05 -8.90
CA LYS A 202 -9.03 5.72 -9.27
C LYS A 202 -9.23 7.21 -9.54
N TYR A 203 -10.33 7.58 -10.20
CA TYR A 203 -10.68 8.98 -10.45
C TYR A 203 -10.90 9.75 -9.15
N ILE A 204 -11.72 9.20 -8.24
CA ILE A 204 -11.99 9.80 -6.94
C ILE A 204 -10.72 9.93 -6.11
N ILE A 205 -9.89 8.88 -6.06
CA ILE A 205 -8.62 8.92 -5.30
C ILE A 205 -7.70 10.02 -5.81
N LYS A 206 -7.64 10.24 -7.12
CA LYS A 206 -6.78 11.29 -7.70
C LYS A 206 -7.28 12.70 -7.39
N ILE A 207 -8.60 12.94 -7.42
CA ILE A 207 -9.19 14.26 -7.17
C ILE A 207 -9.28 14.57 -5.67
N TYR A 208 -9.67 13.61 -4.87
CA TYR A 208 -9.96 13.80 -3.45
C TYR A 208 -8.91 13.13 -2.54
N LYS A 209 -7.64 13.10 -2.98
CA LYS A 209 -6.56 12.41 -2.25
C LYS A 209 -6.54 12.78 -0.77
N GLU A 210 -6.57 14.05 -0.44
CA GLU A 210 -6.54 14.52 0.96
C GLU A 210 -7.74 14.03 1.78
N LYS A 211 -8.95 14.11 1.21
CA LYS A 211 -10.16 13.62 1.90
C LYS A 211 -10.15 12.11 2.08
N ILE A 212 -9.63 11.40 1.10
CA ILE A 212 -9.50 9.94 1.16
C ILE A 212 -8.42 9.53 2.17
N ASP A 213 -7.29 10.22 2.21
CA ASP A 213 -6.25 10.00 3.22
C ASP A 213 -6.82 10.13 4.64
N ILE A 214 -7.69 11.13 4.89
CA ILE A 214 -8.39 11.30 6.17
C ILE A 214 -9.42 10.18 6.42
N LEU A 215 -10.16 9.77 5.37
CA LEU A 215 -11.16 8.70 5.50
C LEU A 215 -10.50 7.35 5.81
N LEU A 216 -9.38 7.06 5.16
CA LEU A 216 -8.62 5.83 5.36
C LEU A 216 -8.08 5.71 6.80
N LEU A 217 -7.79 6.83 7.47
CA LEU A 217 -7.42 6.85 8.89
C LEU A 217 -8.57 6.41 9.82
N LYS A 218 -9.82 6.33 9.33
CA LYS A 218 -10.95 5.80 10.10
C LYS A 218 -11.13 4.29 9.96
N VAL A 219 -10.48 3.66 8.97
CA VAL A 219 -10.53 2.21 8.76
C VAL A 219 -9.55 1.54 9.72
N PRO A 220 -9.99 0.75 10.72
CA PRO A 220 -9.16 0.34 11.87
C PRO A 220 -7.87 -0.36 11.46
N ILE A 221 -7.94 -1.41 10.67
CA ILE A 221 -6.75 -2.19 10.25
C ILE A 221 -5.81 -1.36 9.36
N TYR A 222 -6.37 -0.56 8.45
CA TYR A 222 -5.59 0.29 7.56
C TYR A 222 -4.89 1.42 8.33
N LYS A 223 -5.60 2.03 9.30
CA LYS A 223 -5.06 3.06 10.20
C LYS A 223 -3.81 2.57 10.92
N ASP A 224 -3.85 1.36 11.50
CA ASP A 224 -2.74 0.82 12.28
C ASP A 224 -1.51 0.55 11.39
N ILE A 225 -1.72 -0.04 10.21
CA ILE A 225 -0.63 -0.27 9.23
C ILE A 225 -0.05 1.07 8.77
N LEU A 226 -0.90 2.04 8.42
CA LEU A 226 -0.46 3.34 7.96
C LEU A 226 0.32 4.08 9.04
N LYS A 227 -0.19 4.10 10.28
CA LYS A 227 0.45 4.73 11.42
C LYS A 227 1.86 4.15 11.63
N LEU A 228 1.96 2.84 11.86
CA LEU A 228 3.24 2.17 12.11
C LEU A 228 4.22 2.32 10.96
N THR A 229 3.74 2.21 9.71
CA THR A 229 4.57 2.40 8.52
C THR A 229 5.10 3.83 8.42
N THR A 230 4.25 4.82 8.68
CA THR A 230 4.63 6.24 8.61
C THR A 230 5.62 6.58 9.72
N HIS A 231 5.36 6.16 10.97
CA HIS A 231 6.28 6.39 12.09
C HIS A 231 7.63 5.72 11.86
N TYR A 232 7.63 4.47 11.40
CA TYR A 232 8.86 3.78 11.01
C TYR A 232 9.69 4.58 10.01
N TYR A 233 9.07 5.01 8.87
CA TYR A 233 9.82 5.76 7.85
C TYR A 233 10.22 7.15 8.35
N THR A 234 9.37 7.83 9.10
CA THR A 234 9.69 9.14 9.69
C THR A 234 10.92 9.05 10.57
N CYS A 235 10.95 8.14 11.54
CA CYS A 235 12.08 7.95 12.43
C CYS A 235 13.33 7.49 11.67
N LYS A 236 13.20 6.54 10.74
CA LYS A 236 14.34 6.01 9.98
C LYS A 236 14.99 7.06 9.09
N ILE A 237 14.20 7.86 8.38
CA ILE A 237 14.72 8.93 7.51
C ILE A 237 15.34 10.04 8.36
N LEU A 238 14.71 10.45 9.47
CA LEU A 238 15.26 11.42 10.40
C LEU A 238 16.61 10.93 10.95
N ALA A 239 16.69 9.68 11.42
CA ALA A 239 17.92 9.08 11.92
C ALA A 239 19.06 9.17 10.89
N ILE A 240 18.77 8.77 9.65
CA ILE A 240 19.75 8.80 8.55
C ILE A 240 20.21 10.24 8.28
N LEU A 241 19.29 11.18 8.12
CA LEU A 241 19.62 12.56 7.78
C LEU A 241 20.38 13.28 8.89
N LEU A 242 19.97 13.10 10.15
CA LEU A 242 20.63 13.71 11.32
C LEU A 242 22.01 13.10 11.56
N ARG A 243 22.18 11.80 11.40
CA ARG A 243 23.50 11.12 11.48
C ARG A 243 24.50 11.67 10.46
N ASN A 244 23.99 12.10 9.32
CA ASN A 244 24.81 12.70 8.26
C ASN A 244 24.92 14.24 8.34
N GLY A 245 24.56 14.84 9.47
CA GLY A 245 24.76 16.26 9.75
C GLY A 245 23.75 17.22 9.12
N ILE A 246 22.62 16.70 8.64
CA ILE A 246 21.52 17.56 8.15
C ILE A 246 20.83 18.20 9.36
N THR A 247 20.57 19.50 9.27
CA THR A 247 19.85 20.22 10.34
C THR A 247 18.43 19.68 10.53
N THR A 248 17.93 19.70 11.76
CA THR A 248 16.62 19.17 12.14
C THR A 248 15.49 19.71 11.23
N TYR A 249 15.50 21.01 10.95
CA TYR A 249 14.55 21.63 10.03
C TYR A 249 14.54 20.99 8.64
N LYS A 250 15.71 20.88 8.01
CA LYS A 250 15.82 20.25 6.68
C LYS A 250 15.50 18.76 6.72
N ALA A 251 15.93 18.06 7.77
CA ALA A 251 15.63 16.65 7.95
C ALA A 251 14.11 16.41 8.03
N LEU A 252 13.38 17.23 8.78
CA LEU A 252 11.91 17.18 8.83
C LEU A 252 11.26 17.46 7.47
N GLN A 253 11.73 18.48 6.73
CA GLN A 253 11.22 18.78 5.40
C GLN A 253 11.41 17.62 4.41
N TYR A 254 12.63 17.06 4.33
CA TYR A 254 12.91 15.94 3.44
C TYR A 254 12.12 14.69 3.83
N THR A 255 11.96 14.46 5.12
CA THR A 255 11.14 13.37 5.64
C THR A 255 9.68 13.54 5.26
N ALA A 256 9.12 14.73 5.45
CA ALA A 256 7.75 15.05 5.05
C ALA A 256 7.50 14.77 3.56
N MET A 257 8.44 15.15 2.69
CA MET A 257 8.34 14.90 1.25
C MET A 257 8.41 13.41 0.88
N ALA A 258 8.95 12.57 1.75
CA ALA A 258 9.01 11.11 1.55
C ALA A 258 7.75 10.39 2.03
N ILE A 259 6.90 11.04 2.82
CA ILE A 259 5.66 10.45 3.35
C ILE A 259 4.51 10.62 2.36
N ASP A 260 3.84 9.52 2.04
CA ASP A 260 2.77 9.49 1.04
C ASP A 260 1.45 10.11 1.55
N ASN A 261 1.09 9.88 2.82
CA ASN A 261 -0.14 10.37 3.42
C ASN A 261 -0.06 11.89 3.63
N SER A 262 -1.03 12.61 3.08
CA SER A 262 -1.06 14.08 3.09
C SER A 262 -1.15 14.66 4.51
N LYS A 263 -1.90 14.01 5.41
CA LYS A 263 -2.09 14.52 6.77
C LYS A 263 -0.80 14.44 7.60
N TYR A 264 -0.09 13.30 7.56
CA TYR A 264 1.21 13.15 8.20
C TYR A 264 2.29 14.05 7.57
N ARG A 265 2.25 14.21 6.24
CA ARG A 265 3.15 15.12 5.54
C ARG A 265 2.99 16.56 6.02
N ASN A 266 1.76 17.03 6.08
CA ASN A 266 1.47 18.42 6.51
C ASN A 266 1.87 18.62 7.96
N GLU A 267 1.59 17.66 8.86
CA GLU A 267 2.05 17.70 10.25
C GLU A 267 3.56 17.87 10.36
N LEU A 268 4.34 17.08 9.64
CA LEU A 268 5.81 17.17 9.63
C LEU A 268 6.31 18.51 9.04
N LEU A 269 5.61 19.07 8.04
CA LEU A 269 5.95 20.37 7.49
C LEU A 269 5.65 21.50 8.48
N ASP A 270 4.53 21.43 9.19
CA ASP A 270 4.16 22.42 10.21
C ASP A 270 5.14 22.37 11.41
N ILE A 271 5.56 21.15 11.82
CA ILE A 271 6.63 20.98 12.82
C ILE A 271 7.94 21.58 12.32
N ALA A 272 8.31 21.32 11.06
CA ALA A 272 9.52 21.87 10.47
C ALA A 272 9.50 23.41 10.47
N GLU A 273 8.38 24.02 10.11
CA GLU A 273 8.22 25.47 10.10
C GLU A 273 8.39 26.07 11.50
N LYS A 274 7.83 25.45 12.54
CA LYS A 274 8.04 25.89 13.93
C LYS A 274 9.48 25.79 14.37
N VAL A 275 10.15 24.65 14.06
CA VAL A 275 11.58 24.49 14.35
C VAL A 275 12.42 25.55 13.62
N ASN A 276 12.07 25.92 12.38
CA ASN A 276 12.72 27.01 11.66
C ASN A 276 12.53 28.39 12.33
N ASN A 277 11.39 28.57 13.02
CA ASN A 277 11.06 29.76 13.80
C ASN A 277 11.62 29.71 15.24
N ALA A 278 12.67 28.92 15.46
CA ALA A 278 13.41 28.77 16.73
C ALA A 278 12.62 28.17 17.91
N TYR A 279 11.52 27.45 17.64
CA TYR A 279 10.92 26.59 18.65
C TYR A 279 11.80 25.39 18.92
N THR A 280 11.75 24.84 20.13
CA THR A 280 12.35 23.53 20.41
C THR A 280 11.61 22.45 19.63
N LEU A 281 12.23 21.30 19.41
CA LEU A 281 11.57 20.22 18.68
C LEU A 281 10.36 19.66 19.47
N SER A 282 10.45 19.57 20.81
CA SER A 282 9.35 19.11 21.64
C SER A 282 8.19 20.10 21.66
N ASP A 283 8.45 21.39 21.82
CA ASP A 283 7.39 22.41 21.79
C ASP A 283 6.68 22.42 20.43
N ALA A 284 7.45 22.34 19.34
CA ALA A 284 6.92 22.33 17.99
C ALA A 284 6.02 21.09 17.77
N VAL A 285 6.44 19.91 18.23
CA VAL A 285 5.68 18.67 18.10
C VAL A 285 4.42 18.71 18.95
N GLU A 286 4.51 19.11 20.23
CA GLU A 286 3.34 19.14 21.12
C GLU A 286 2.28 20.11 20.61
N GLU A 287 2.67 21.29 20.16
CA GLU A 287 1.72 22.29 19.65
C GLU A 287 1.06 21.86 18.34
N VAL A 288 1.81 21.27 17.42
CA VAL A 288 1.29 20.81 16.13
C VAL A 288 0.45 19.56 16.28
N ASP A 289 0.92 18.56 17.06
CA ASP A 289 0.18 17.31 17.25
C ASP A 289 -1.12 17.53 18.06
N ALA A 290 -1.22 18.55 18.89
CA ALA A 290 -2.48 18.93 19.53
C ALA A 290 -3.62 19.12 18.50
N TYR A 291 -3.30 19.56 17.28
CA TYR A 291 -4.24 19.71 16.17
C TYR A 291 -4.41 18.40 15.37
N TYR A 292 -3.29 17.78 14.96
CA TYR A 292 -3.31 16.62 14.06
C TYR A 292 -3.65 15.31 14.76
N LYS A 293 -3.16 15.10 15.98
CA LYS A 293 -3.34 13.88 16.81
C LYS A 293 -2.94 12.60 16.08
N LEU A 294 -1.78 12.62 15.44
CA LEU A 294 -1.25 11.51 14.66
C LEU A 294 -0.05 10.83 15.29
N LEU A 295 0.72 11.58 16.09
CA LEU A 295 1.88 11.07 16.81
C LEU A 295 1.42 10.30 18.06
N ASP A 296 2.22 9.34 18.49
CA ASP A 296 1.95 8.59 19.72
C ASP A 296 2.86 9.07 20.86
N ASN A 297 2.56 8.58 22.05
CA ASN A 297 3.28 8.97 23.26
C ASN A 297 4.75 8.55 23.19
N ASP A 298 5.06 7.43 22.52
CA ASP A 298 6.44 6.94 22.39
C ASP A 298 7.27 7.90 21.54
N PHE A 299 6.70 8.41 20.44
CA PHE A 299 7.34 9.40 19.60
C PHE A 299 7.59 10.71 20.35
N ILE A 300 6.59 11.21 21.08
CA ILE A 300 6.70 12.45 21.88
C ILE A 300 7.72 12.27 22.99
N PHE A 301 7.71 11.13 23.69
CA PHE A 301 8.68 10.83 24.75
C PHE A 301 10.11 10.81 24.24
N VAL A 302 10.34 10.18 23.09
CA VAL A 302 11.66 10.11 22.45
C VAL A 302 12.15 11.49 22.07
N ILE A 303 11.31 12.37 21.54
CA ILE A 303 11.69 13.76 21.21
C ILE A 303 12.15 14.51 22.45
N ARG A 304 11.43 14.41 23.59
CA ARG A 304 11.86 15.02 24.85
C ARG A 304 13.19 14.46 25.34
N SER A 305 13.43 13.15 25.17
CA SER A 305 14.70 12.53 25.50
C SER A 305 15.83 13.04 24.63
N ILE A 306 15.60 13.22 23.34
CA ILE A 306 16.59 13.77 22.38
C ILE A 306 17.02 15.18 22.79
N GLU A 307 16.11 16.03 23.23
CA GLU A 307 16.45 17.39 23.67
C GLU A 307 17.30 17.40 24.94
N GLN A 308 17.10 16.45 25.83
CA GLN A 308 17.87 16.32 27.07
C GLN A 308 19.28 15.74 26.83
N THR A 309 19.39 14.78 25.91
CA THR A 309 20.63 14.03 25.68
C THR A 309 21.46 14.56 24.51
N GLY A 310 20.84 15.23 23.56
CA GLY A 310 21.46 15.66 22.30
C GLY A 310 21.70 14.51 21.30
N ILE A 311 21.32 13.26 21.64
CA ILE A 311 21.56 12.07 20.81
C ILE A 311 20.33 11.80 19.94
N ALA A 312 20.18 12.56 18.88
CA ALA A 312 18.97 12.46 18.03
C ALA A 312 18.99 11.27 17.06
N ALA A 313 20.11 11.07 16.36
CA ALA A 313 20.16 10.10 15.26
C ALA A 313 19.98 8.66 15.75
N ASP A 314 20.67 8.27 16.82
CA ASP A 314 20.61 6.89 17.31
C ASP A 314 19.28 6.61 18.01
N THR A 315 18.74 7.60 18.74
CA THR A 315 17.43 7.46 19.41
C THR A 315 16.29 7.32 18.39
N PHE A 316 16.30 8.09 17.29
CA PHE A 316 15.33 7.89 16.20
C PHE A 316 15.53 6.55 15.49
N ASP A 317 16.78 6.08 15.36
CA ASP A 317 17.05 4.78 14.74
C ASP A 317 16.48 3.63 15.57
N GLU A 318 16.70 3.66 16.90
CA GLU A 318 16.14 2.70 17.85
C GLU A 318 14.60 2.70 17.80
N LEU A 319 13.96 3.87 17.91
CA LEU A 319 12.51 3.99 17.80
C LEU A 319 12.00 3.49 16.43
N SER A 320 12.76 3.68 15.35
CA SER A 320 12.38 3.14 14.04
C SER A 320 12.34 1.62 14.04
N GLU A 321 13.28 0.95 14.68
CA GLU A 321 13.28 -0.52 14.75
C GLU A 321 12.11 -1.03 15.61
N ASP A 322 11.75 -0.35 16.70
CA ASP A 322 10.56 -0.67 17.50
C ASP A 322 9.27 -0.58 16.69
N TYR A 323 9.07 0.50 15.93
CA TYR A 323 7.93 0.61 15.04
C TYR A 323 7.91 -0.45 13.94
N LYS A 324 9.07 -0.82 13.43
CA LYS A 324 9.19 -1.89 12.45
C LYS A 324 8.80 -3.25 13.06
N GLU A 325 9.23 -3.55 14.27
CA GLU A 325 8.85 -4.78 14.97
C GLU A 325 7.35 -4.84 15.19
N GLN A 326 6.74 -3.75 15.69
CA GLN A 326 5.30 -3.64 15.86
C GLN A 326 4.56 -3.81 14.52
N LEU A 327 5.05 -3.18 13.44
CA LEU A 327 4.49 -3.32 12.10
C LEU A 327 4.57 -4.77 11.61
N LEU A 328 5.71 -5.43 11.78
CA LEU A 328 5.88 -6.81 11.37
C LEU A 328 4.98 -7.77 12.16
N ALA A 329 4.83 -7.56 13.48
CA ALA A 329 3.90 -8.32 14.32
C ALA A 329 2.44 -8.12 13.87
N LEU A 330 2.05 -6.87 13.58
CA LEU A 330 0.72 -6.58 13.04
C LEU A 330 0.49 -7.30 11.69
N LEU A 331 1.48 -7.25 10.78
CA LEU A 331 1.38 -7.90 9.49
C LEU A 331 1.26 -9.42 9.57
N VAL A 332 1.86 -10.06 10.56
CA VAL A 332 1.71 -11.51 10.80
C VAL A 332 0.28 -11.86 11.20
N THR A 333 -0.35 -11.06 12.05
CA THR A 333 -1.72 -11.31 12.54
C THR A 333 -2.82 -10.78 11.59
N LEU A 334 -2.45 -10.00 10.59
CA LEU A 334 -3.39 -9.37 9.66
C LEU A 334 -4.30 -10.35 8.90
N PRO A 335 -3.79 -11.45 8.31
CA PRO A 335 -4.64 -12.44 7.64
C PRO A 335 -5.72 -12.99 8.58
N ASP A 336 -5.38 -13.31 9.83
CA ASP A 336 -6.31 -13.89 10.80
C ASP A 336 -7.41 -12.89 11.20
N LYS A 337 -7.03 -11.63 11.45
CA LYS A 337 -7.99 -10.57 11.76
C LYS A 337 -9.03 -10.35 10.65
N ILE A 338 -8.64 -10.54 9.39
CA ILE A 338 -9.54 -10.38 8.23
C ILE A 338 -10.26 -11.68 7.90
N SER A 339 -9.60 -12.84 8.04
CA SER A 339 -10.19 -14.13 7.70
C SER A 339 -11.31 -14.53 8.64
N THR A 340 -11.19 -14.23 9.92
CA THR A 340 -12.19 -14.61 10.94
C THR A 340 -13.60 -14.12 10.60
N PRO A 341 -13.86 -12.83 10.32
CA PRO A 341 -15.18 -12.39 9.89
C PRO A 341 -15.61 -12.96 8.54
N ILE A 342 -14.69 -13.19 7.59
CA ILE A 342 -15.01 -13.81 6.30
C ILE A 342 -15.48 -15.25 6.49
N ILE A 343 -14.78 -16.04 7.32
CA ILE A 343 -15.18 -17.42 7.65
C ILE A 343 -16.51 -17.45 8.38
N GLY A 344 -16.73 -16.54 9.34
CA GLY A 344 -18.02 -16.40 10.02
C GLY A 344 -19.17 -16.14 9.04
N PHE A 345 -18.97 -15.21 8.10
CA PHE A 345 -19.98 -14.92 7.06
C PHE A 345 -20.20 -16.10 6.11
N ALA A 346 -19.12 -16.77 5.69
CA ALA A 346 -19.21 -17.99 4.87
C ALA A 346 -19.98 -19.11 5.58
N SER A 347 -19.76 -19.27 6.89
CA SER A 347 -20.47 -20.28 7.70
C SER A 347 -21.97 -20.00 7.76
N VAL A 348 -22.38 -18.74 7.89
CA VAL A 348 -23.80 -18.34 7.85
C VAL A 348 -24.42 -18.69 6.49
N ILE A 349 -23.71 -18.44 5.40
CA ILE A 349 -24.17 -18.81 4.03
C ILE A 349 -24.35 -20.31 3.94
N VAL A 350 -23.38 -21.10 4.38
CA VAL A 350 -23.44 -22.58 4.33
C VAL A 350 -24.61 -23.11 5.15
N ILE A 351 -24.82 -22.59 6.37
CA ILE A 351 -25.95 -22.97 7.22
C ILE A 351 -27.28 -22.62 6.53
N THR A 352 -27.35 -21.43 5.93
CA THR A 352 -28.57 -21.00 5.22
C THR A 352 -28.90 -21.90 4.03
N ILE A 353 -27.89 -22.31 3.25
CA ILE A 353 -28.06 -23.26 2.15
C ILE A 353 -28.54 -24.61 2.70
N TYR A 354 -27.87 -25.12 3.76
CA TYR A 354 -28.24 -26.39 4.37
C TYR A 354 -29.68 -26.40 4.85
N VAL A 355 -30.10 -25.38 5.58
CA VAL A 355 -31.49 -25.20 6.05
C VAL A 355 -32.47 -25.13 4.88
N SER A 356 -32.13 -24.37 3.83
CA SER A 356 -32.97 -24.20 2.63
C SER A 356 -33.12 -25.48 1.81
N ILE A 357 -32.22 -26.43 1.93
CA ILE A 357 -32.30 -27.74 1.27
C ILE A 357 -33.01 -28.78 2.17
N TYR A 358 -32.62 -28.80 3.46
CA TYR A 358 -33.03 -29.88 4.38
C TYR A 358 -34.47 -29.75 4.84
N ILE A 359 -34.95 -28.53 5.15
CA ILE A 359 -36.36 -28.31 5.57
C ILE A 359 -37.35 -28.78 4.50
N PRO A 360 -37.19 -28.38 3.23
CA PRO A 360 -38.08 -28.89 2.19
C PRO A 360 -38.04 -30.41 1.98
N MET A 361 -36.86 -31.03 2.11
CA MET A 361 -36.73 -32.50 2.01
C MET A 361 -37.51 -33.24 3.11
N ILE A 362 -37.53 -32.73 4.34
CA ILE A 362 -38.31 -33.29 5.44
C ILE A 362 -39.81 -33.15 5.15
N THR A 363 -40.27 -31.99 4.69
CA THR A 363 -41.69 -31.75 4.40
C THR A 363 -42.19 -32.65 3.23
N LEU A 364 -41.35 -32.91 2.23
CA LEU A 364 -41.66 -33.82 1.13
C LEU A 364 -41.78 -35.28 1.61
N THR A 365 -40.86 -35.75 2.46
CA THR A 365 -40.96 -37.11 3.01
C THR A 365 -42.21 -37.30 3.86
N GLN A 366 -42.62 -36.31 4.62
CA GLN A 366 -43.85 -36.34 5.43
C GLN A 366 -45.12 -36.35 4.55
N SER A 367 -45.14 -35.57 3.46
CA SER A 367 -46.30 -35.54 2.54
C SER A 367 -46.44 -36.86 1.75
N VAL A 368 -45.34 -37.51 1.36
CA VAL A 368 -45.36 -38.82 0.70
C VAL A 368 -45.83 -39.95 1.64
N GLN A 369 -45.40 -39.91 2.91
CA GLN A 369 -45.87 -40.86 3.92
C GLN A 369 -47.37 -40.68 4.24
N GLY A 370 -47.88 -39.45 4.22
CA GLY A 370 -49.31 -39.19 4.43
C GLY A 370 -50.23 -39.66 3.28
N ILE A 371 -49.69 -39.80 2.06
CA ILE A 371 -50.43 -40.31 0.91
C ILE A 371 -50.47 -41.84 0.87
N GLY A 372 -49.43 -42.50 1.46
CA GLY A 372 -49.34 -43.97 1.52
C GLY A 372 -50.17 -44.64 2.64
N MET A 373 -50.87 -43.83 3.47
CA MET A 373 -51.75 -44.32 4.55
C MET A 373 -53.25 -44.05 4.28
N ARG A 374 -53.60 -43.70 3.08
CA ARG A 374 -55.02 -43.68 2.60
C ARG A 374 -55.17 -44.68 1.47
#